data_862553111795c6baf4637e555ab57e5b
#
_entry.id   862553111795c6baf4637e555ab57e5b
#
_cell.length_a   1.000
_cell.length_b   1.000
_cell.length_c   1.000
_cell.angle_alpha   90.00
_cell.angle_beta   90.00
_cell.angle_gamma   90.00
#
_symmetry.space_group_name_H-M   'P 1'
#
loop_
_entity.id
_entity.type
_entity.pdbx_description
1 polymer ?
#
loop_
_entity_poly.entity_id
_entity_poly.type
_entity_poly.pdbx_seq_one_letter_code
_entity_poly.pdbx_strand_id
1 'polypeptide(L)'
;MKKIAVLTSGGDAPGMNAALRAAQRSSLYHNCRLFGVRNGFKGIVEGDFKPITRDDVSRIINRGGTILGSVRFDEFQEPSVQSRAASQLQAFGIDGVLVVGGGGSFKGARALSRHGIPVIGIPATIDNDVPSTDYSIGFFTALNTAVESIDKLRDTSDSHQRCSVVEIMGRSCGDLTLYAGIASGSEIIITPETGFDEDEVIERVSRAFKRNKRHALVVITEHMTSVSDLAKKIEEATDFETRATVLGHIQRGGSPKAFDRIIATEMMHHAVHLLSKENGDKILGIRGNRVVEYDIEEALNMSKPTRELQYNMIAQLKD
;
A
#
# COMPACT_ATOMS: atom_id res chain seq x y z
N MET A 1 27.10 -14.94 -14.54
CA MET A 1 26.46 -14.37 -13.33
C MET A 1 25.30 -13.51 -13.80
N LYS A 2 24.06 -13.85 -13.42
CA LYS A 2 22.86 -13.14 -13.83
C LYS A 2 22.85 -11.73 -13.30
N LYS A 3 22.32 -10.81 -14.11
CA LYS A 3 22.07 -9.43 -13.76
C LYS A 3 20.57 -9.21 -13.53
N ILE A 4 20.18 -8.88 -12.34
CA ILE A 4 18.80 -8.58 -11.97
C ILE A 4 18.65 -7.08 -11.74
N ALA A 5 17.64 -6.46 -12.32
CA ALA A 5 17.27 -5.09 -11.99
C ALA A 5 16.15 -5.06 -10.95
N VAL A 6 16.15 -4.07 -10.08
CA VAL A 6 15.05 -3.82 -9.14
C VAL A 6 14.62 -2.35 -9.22
N LEU A 7 13.33 -2.13 -9.24
CA LEU A 7 12.73 -0.80 -9.19
C LEU A 7 11.60 -0.72 -8.16
N THR A 8 11.36 0.49 -7.67
CA THR A 8 10.18 0.86 -6.89
C THR A 8 9.29 1.78 -7.75
N SER A 9 7.99 1.53 -7.78
CA SER A 9 7.06 2.22 -8.68
C SER A 9 5.72 2.51 -7.98
N GLY A 10 5.07 3.57 -8.41
CA GLY A 10 3.80 4.02 -7.84
C GLY A 10 4.01 4.92 -6.63
N GLY A 11 3.07 4.91 -5.68
CA GLY A 11 3.22 5.59 -4.40
C GLY A 11 4.23 4.85 -3.52
N ASP A 12 5.04 5.61 -2.80
CA ASP A 12 5.94 5.00 -1.81
C ASP A 12 5.18 4.36 -0.66
N ALA A 13 5.75 3.31 -0.10
CA ALA A 13 5.19 2.58 1.02
C ALA A 13 6.29 2.18 2.02
N PRO A 14 6.06 2.29 3.33
CA PRO A 14 7.03 1.88 4.34
C PRO A 14 7.33 0.37 4.21
N GLY A 15 8.60 0.02 4.01
CA GLY A 15 9.02 -1.36 3.75
C GLY A 15 9.63 -1.58 2.37
N MET A 16 9.47 -0.64 1.42
CA MET A 16 10.16 -0.71 0.12
C MET A 16 11.68 -0.81 0.30
N ASN A 17 12.28 -0.05 1.21
CA ASN A 17 13.70 -0.15 1.52
C ASN A 17 14.08 -1.50 2.15
N ALA A 18 13.21 -2.11 2.94
CA ALA A 18 13.44 -3.47 3.46
C ALA A 18 13.45 -4.50 2.32
N ALA A 19 12.54 -4.35 1.33
CA ALA A 19 12.52 -5.17 0.12
C ALA A 19 13.82 -4.99 -0.69
N LEU A 20 14.30 -3.77 -0.91
CA LEU A 20 15.56 -3.51 -1.63
C LEU A 20 16.76 -4.12 -0.92
N ARG A 21 16.80 -4.04 0.42
CA ARG A 21 17.84 -4.71 1.21
C ARG A 21 17.79 -6.22 1.03
N ALA A 22 16.61 -6.82 1.09
CA ALA A 22 16.42 -8.25 0.89
C ALA A 22 16.83 -8.66 -0.53
N ALA A 23 16.49 -7.87 -1.57
CA ALA A 23 16.90 -8.10 -2.95
C ALA A 23 18.42 -8.23 -3.07
N GLN A 24 19.16 -7.27 -2.49
CA GLN A 24 20.62 -7.31 -2.56
C GLN A 24 21.23 -8.51 -1.81
N ARG A 25 20.72 -8.80 -0.60
CA ARG A 25 21.23 -9.94 0.18
C ARG A 25 20.93 -11.28 -0.49
N SER A 26 19.75 -11.44 -1.06
CA SER A 26 19.35 -12.63 -1.80
C SER A 26 20.11 -12.77 -3.10
N SER A 27 20.35 -11.66 -3.82
CA SER A 27 21.16 -11.68 -5.05
C SER A 27 22.59 -12.17 -4.79
N LEU A 28 23.22 -11.74 -3.71
CA LEU A 28 24.54 -12.24 -3.30
C LEU A 28 24.51 -13.75 -3.01
N TYR A 29 23.49 -14.21 -2.29
CA TYR A 29 23.33 -15.64 -1.97
C TYR A 29 23.17 -16.50 -3.24
N HIS A 30 22.43 -16.01 -4.24
CA HIS A 30 22.19 -16.72 -5.50
C HIS A 30 23.26 -16.40 -6.58
N ASN A 31 24.38 -15.79 -6.24
CA ASN A 31 25.44 -15.40 -7.17
C ASN A 31 24.92 -14.57 -8.36
N CYS A 32 24.02 -13.62 -8.10
CA CYS A 32 23.49 -12.63 -9.04
C CYS A 32 24.06 -11.24 -8.75
N ARG A 33 24.10 -10.37 -9.76
CA ARG A 33 24.40 -8.94 -9.60
C ARG A 33 23.09 -8.15 -9.60
N LEU A 34 22.87 -7.32 -8.60
CA LEU A 34 21.69 -6.48 -8.50
C LEU A 34 21.99 -5.05 -8.99
N PHE A 35 21.10 -4.53 -9.83
CA PHE A 35 21.09 -3.15 -10.29
C PHE A 35 19.81 -2.46 -9.82
N GLY A 36 19.94 -1.33 -9.15
CA GLY A 36 18.81 -0.46 -8.83
C GLY A 36 18.48 0.45 -10.01
N VAL A 37 17.21 0.54 -10.33
CA VAL A 37 16.70 1.48 -11.34
C VAL A 37 16.08 2.65 -10.58
N ARG A 38 16.62 3.85 -10.76
CA ARG A 38 16.08 5.04 -10.11
C ARG A 38 14.81 5.52 -10.81
N ASN A 39 13.88 6.06 -10.03
CA ASN A 39 12.63 6.65 -10.53
C ASN A 39 11.73 5.67 -11.32
N GLY A 40 11.75 4.39 -10.94
CA GLY A 40 10.83 3.39 -11.48
C GLY A 40 10.99 3.14 -12.98
N PHE A 41 9.88 2.99 -13.69
CA PHE A 41 9.88 2.72 -15.13
C PHE A 41 10.53 3.82 -15.95
N LYS A 42 10.49 5.09 -15.51
CA LYS A 42 11.19 6.20 -16.16
C LYS A 42 12.68 5.92 -16.23
N GLY A 43 13.27 5.47 -15.14
CA GLY A 43 14.70 5.15 -15.10
C GLY A 43 15.11 4.01 -16.03
N ILE A 44 14.23 3.02 -16.30
CA ILE A 44 14.51 2.01 -17.31
C ILE A 44 14.66 2.67 -18.69
N VAL A 45 13.71 3.54 -19.06
CA VAL A 45 13.69 4.22 -20.35
C VAL A 45 14.90 5.15 -20.52
N GLU A 46 15.36 5.76 -19.42
CA GLU A 46 16.53 6.63 -19.38
C GLU A 46 17.87 5.87 -19.27
N GLY A 47 17.83 4.56 -19.00
CA GLY A 47 19.03 3.74 -18.79
C GLY A 47 19.74 4.01 -17.46
N ASP A 48 19.02 4.50 -16.44
CA ASP A 48 19.60 4.82 -15.12
C ASP A 48 19.70 3.58 -14.22
N PHE A 49 20.60 2.68 -14.59
CA PHE A 49 20.93 1.46 -13.86
C PHE A 49 22.18 1.66 -13.01
N LYS A 50 22.07 1.48 -11.70
CA LYS A 50 23.21 1.56 -10.78
C LYS A 50 23.41 0.24 -10.04
N PRO A 51 24.63 -0.31 -10.02
CA PRO A 51 24.92 -1.45 -9.17
C PRO A 51 24.54 -1.13 -7.72
N ILE A 52 23.85 -2.04 -7.05
CA ILE A 52 23.59 -1.95 -5.61
C ILE A 52 24.61 -2.82 -4.90
N THR A 53 25.36 -2.23 -3.97
CA THR A 53 26.33 -2.92 -3.15
C THR A 53 25.73 -3.32 -1.80
N ARG A 54 26.46 -4.11 -1.04
CA ARG A 54 26.08 -4.49 0.34
C ARG A 54 25.99 -3.29 1.26
N ASP A 55 26.85 -2.29 1.04
CA ASP A 55 26.94 -1.09 1.88
C ASP A 55 25.79 -0.12 1.61
N ASP A 56 25.36 0.00 0.34
CA ASP A 56 24.20 0.84 -0.03
C ASP A 56 22.92 0.46 0.73
N VAL A 57 22.78 -0.81 1.11
CA VAL A 57 21.58 -1.33 1.79
C VAL A 57 21.81 -1.65 3.28
N SER A 58 22.98 -1.33 3.83
CA SER A 58 23.36 -1.75 5.19
C SER A 58 22.49 -1.13 6.29
N ARG A 59 21.93 0.05 6.08
CA ARG A 59 21.23 0.85 7.09
C ARG A 59 19.84 1.32 6.65
N ILE A 60 19.17 0.59 5.76
CA ILE A 60 17.90 1.05 5.20
C ILE A 60 16.66 0.22 5.61
N ILE A 61 16.83 -0.90 6.31
CA ILE A 61 15.71 -1.79 6.67
C ILE A 61 14.61 -1.09 7.49
N ASN A 62 15.00 -0.13 8.30
CA ASN A 62 14.11 0.65 9.16
C ASN A 62 13.77 2.04 8.60
N ARG A 63 14.20 2.38 7.39
CA ARG A 63 13.92 3.67 6.76
C ARG A 63 12.66 3.59 5.91
N GLY A 64 11.75 4.53 6.12
CA GLY A 64 10.61 4.74 5.22
C GLY A 64 11.02 5.26 3.85
N GLY A 65 10.05 5.35 2.94
CA GLY A 65 10.28 5.72 1.56
C GLY A 65 11.11 4.69 0.80
N THR A 66 11.79 5.12 -0.27
CA THR A 66 12.65 4.28 -1.11
C THR A 66 13.90 5.01 -1.54
N ILE A 67 15.07 4.35 -1.43
CA ILE A 67 16.36 4.92 -1.87
C ILE A 67 16.48 5.02 -3.39
N LEU A 68 15.63 4.32 -4.14
CA LEU A 68 15.62 4.37 -5.60
C LEU A 68 14.71 5.49 -6.15
N GLY A 69 13.89 6.10 -5.29
CA GLY A 69 12.84 7.01 -5.71
C GLY A 69 11.69 6.28 -6.41
N SER A 70 10.58 6.96 -6.52
CA SER A 70 9.37 6.45 -7.18
C SER A 70 8.64 7.63 -7.81
N VAL A 71 8.48 7.61 -9.12
CA VAL A 71 7.73 8.64 -9.85
C VAL A 71 6.62 7.99 -10.66
N ARG A 72 5.53 8.73 -10.85
CA ARG A 72 4.51 8.36 -11.82
C ARG A 72 5.04 8.65 -13.21
N PHE A 73 4.84 7.72 -14.12
CA PHE A 73 5.33 7.83 -15.50
C PHE A 73 4.25 7.27 -16.43
N ASP A 74 3.27 8.11 -16.72
CA ASP A 74 2.07 7.73 -17.48
C ASP A 74 2.42 7.39 -18.94
N GLU A 75 3.47 7.97 -19.48
CA GLU A 75 4.00 7.68 -20.82
C GLU A 75 4.41 6.21 -20.99
N PHE A 76 4.61 5.47 -19.89
CA PHE A 76 4.90 4.03 -19.96
C PHE A 76 3.73 3.20 -20.51
N GLN A 77 2.53 3.77 -20.63
CA GLN A 77 1.40 3.12 -21.29
C GLN A 77 1.60 3.02 -22.82
N GLU A 78 2.45 3.87 -23.41
CA GLU A 78 2.71 3.90 -24.83
C GLU A 78 3.60 2.72 -25.27
N PRO A 79 3.17 1.92 -26.30
CA PRO A 79 3.94 0.75 -26.77
C PRO A 79 5.36 1.09 -27.20
N SER A 80 5.58 2.25 -27.78
CA SER A 80 6.92 2.73 -28.21
C SER A 80 7.86 2.95 -27.02
N VAL A 81 7.34 3.45 -25.90
CA VAL A 81 8.09 3.67 -24.66
C VAL A 81 8.42 2.33 -23.99
N GLN A 82 7.47 1.37 -24.00
CA GLN A 82 7.69 0.00 -23.50
C GLN A 82 8.78 -0.72 -24.31
N SER A 83 8.73 -0.62 -25.64
CA SER A 83 9.74 -1.20 -26.52
C SER A 83 11.14 -0.59 -26.27
N ARG A 84 11.22 0.73 -26.06
CA ARG A 84 12.48 1.40 -25.68
C ARG A 84 13.00 0.92 -24.33
N ALA A 85 12.14 0.75 -23.35
CA ALA A 85 12.50 0.21 -22.04
C ALA A 85 13.07 -1.21 -22.16
N ALA A 86 12.40 -2.09 -22.91
CA ALA A 86 12.89 -3.45 -23.15
C ALA A 86 14.26 -3.44 -23.86
N SER A 87 14.45 -2.59 -24.87
CA SER A 87 15.74 -2.44 -25.55
C SER A 87 16.85 -1.97 -24.61
N GLN A 88 16.56 -1.06 -23.69
CA GLN A 88 17.53 -0.63 -22.66
C GLN A 88 17.93 -1.78 -21.73
N LEU A 89 16.97 -2.56 -21.23
CA LEU A 89 17.23 -3.70 -20.38
C LEU A 89 18.12 -4.73 -21.10
N GLN A 90 17.81 -5.04 -22.35
CA GLN A 90 18.60 -5.95 -23.21
C GLN A 90 20.01 -5.42 -23.44
N ALA A 91 20.17 -4.14 -23.76
CA ALA A 91 21.48 -3.52 -24.01
C ALA A 91 22.37 -3.54 -22.76
N PHE A 92 21.80 -3.40 -21.56
CA PHE A 92 22.51 -3.57 -20.29
C PHE A 92 22.77 -5.04 -19.91
N GLY A 93 22.15 -5.97 -20.64
CA GLY A 93 22.22 -7.41 -20.37
C GLY A 93 21.53 -7.76 -19.03
N ILE A 94 20.38 -7.13 -18.77
CA ILE A 94 19.52 -7.46 -17.60
C ILE A 94 18.75 -8.72 -17.94
N ASP A 95 18.87 -9.75 -17.09
CA ASP A 95 18.23 -11.06 -17.24
C ASP A 95 16.83 -11.13 -16.62
N GLY A 96 16.45 -10.17 -15.78
CA GLY A 96 15.12 -10.09 -15.19
C GLY A 96 14.94 -8.86 -14.32
N VAL A 97 13.67 -8.50 -14.05
CA VAL A 97 13.30 -7.27 -13.34
C VAL A 97 12.39 -7.58 -12.16
N LEU A 98 12.74 -7.07 -10.98
CA LEU A 98 11.94 -7.05 -9.77
C LEU A 98 11.19 -5.73 -9.70
N VAL A 99 9.86 -5.77 -9.68
CA VAL A 99 8.99 -4.60 -9.64
C VAL A 99 8.29 -4.52 -8.28
N VAL A 100 8.70 -3.58 -7.45
CA VAL A 100 8.10 -3.35 -6.12
C VAL A 100 7.08 -2.21 -6.24
N GLY A 101 5.79 -2.51 -6.06
CA GLY A 101 4.72 -1.51 -6.19
C GLY A 101 3.32 -2.08 -6.14
N GLY A 102 2.33 -1.30 -6.52
CA GLY A 102 0.91 -1.68 -6.54
C GLY A 102 0.42 -2.17 -7.92
N GLY A 103 -0.89 -2.30 -8.07
CA GLY A 103 -1.54 -2.82 -9.29
C GLY A 103 -1.17 -2.09 -10.58
N GLY A 104 -0.98 -0.77 -10.54
CA GLY A 104 -0.50 0.00 -11.69
C GLY A 104 0.91 -0.39 -12.13
N SER A 105 1.79 -0.66 -11.16
CA SER A 105 3.16 -1.12 -11.41
C SER A 105 3.19 -2.52 -12.02
N PHE A 106 2.24 -3.39 -11.67
CA PHE A 106 2.13 -4.73 -12.25
C PHE A 106 1.63 -4.71 -13.70
N LYS A 107 0.81 -3.73 -14.08
CA LYS A 107 0.50 -3.49 -15.50
C LYS A 107 1.76 -3.12 -16.30
N GLY A 108 2.63 -2.30 -15.71
CA GLY A 108 3.94 -2.01 -16.29
C GLY A 108 4.88 -3.22 -16.35
N ALA A 109 4.90 -4.05 -15.31
CA ALA A 109 5.64 -5.32 -15.28
C ALA A 109 5.16 -6.26 -16.40
N ARG A 110 3.83 -6.41 -16.57
CA ARG A 110 3.24 -7.18 -17.68
C ARG A 110 3.68 -6.68 -19.06
N ALA A 111 3.77 -5.37 -19.21
CA ALA A 111 4.24 -4.80 -20.47
C ALA A 111 5.68 -5.21 -20.79
N LEU A 112 6.58 -5.22 -19.80
CA LEU A 112 7.95 -5.71 -19.98
C LEU A 112 7.98 -7.23 -20.28
N SER A 113 7.17 -8.02 -19.59
CA SER A 113 7.03 -9.46 -19.83
C SER A 113 6.65 -9.76 -21.28
N ARG A 114 5.69 -9.00 -21.85
CA ARG A 114 5.26 -9.12 -23.24
C ARG A 114 6.38 -8.76 -24.27
N HIS A 115 7.40 -8.06 -23.83
CA HIS A 115 8.62 -7.80 -24.60
C HIS A 115 9.74 -8.83 -24.32
N GLY A 116 9.42 -9.93 -23.66
CA GLY A 116 10.36 -11.03 -23.37
C GLY A 116 11.34 -10.75 -22.23
N ILE A 117 11.06 -9.79 -21.36
CA ILE A 117 11.85 -9.52 -20.16
C ILE A 117 11.20 -10.25 -18.98
N PRO A 118 11.86 -11.24 -18.36
CA PRO A 118 11.33 -11.91 -17.19
C PRO A 118 11.11 -10.93 -16.03
N VAL A 119 9.90 -10.92 -15.45
CA VAL A 119 9.55 -10.00 -14.38
C VAL A 119 8.98 -10.72 -13.17
N ILE A 120 9.19 -10.16 -11.97
CA ILE A 120 8.45 -10.55 -10.77
C ILE A 120 7.96 -9.30 -10.06
N GLY A 121 6.64 -9.25 -9.81
CA GLY A 121 5.99 -8.18 -9.05
C GLY A 121 5.91 -8.52 -7.56
N ILE A 122 6.21 -7.54 -6.73
CA ILE A 122 6.15 -7.62 -5.26
C ILE A 122 5.20 -6.54 -4.76
N PRO A 123 4.06 -6.91 -4.12
CA PRO A 123 3.03 -5.94 -3.72
C PRO A 123 3.51 -5.04 -2.60
N ALA A 124 3.56 -3.73 -2.90
CA ALA A 124 3.94 -2.68 -1.96
C ALA A 124 3.03 -1.45 -2.19
N THR A 125 2.07 -1.28 -1.33
CA THR A 125 1.10 -0.17 -1.30
C THR A 125 0.46 -0.11 0.08
N ILE A 126 0.16 1.08 0.58
CA ILE A 126 -0.57 1.24 1.84
C ILE A 126 -2.07 0.96 1.69
N ASP A 127 -2.60 1.08 0.47
CA ASP A 127 -4.04 0.96 0.18
C ASP A 127 -4.53 -0.49 0.29
N ASN A 128 -3.62 -1.47 0.28
CA ASN A 128 -3.92 -2.91 0.30
C ASN A 128 -4.90 -3.35 -0.79
N ASP A 129 -4.85 -2.68 -1.95
CA ASP A 129 -5.78 -2.86 -3.07
C ASP A 129 -5.35 -3.93 -4.09
N VAL A 130 -4.27 -4.65 -3.83
CA VAL A 130 -3.74 -5.71 -4.71
C VAL A 130 -4.45 -7.04 -4.43
N PRO A 131 -5.20 -7.62 -5.41
CA PRO A 131 -6.02 -8.82 -5.18
C PRO A 131 -5.22 -10.09 -4.90
N SER A 132 -3.99 -10.20 -5.42
CA SER A 132 -3.15 -11.39 -5.29
C SER A 132 -2.51 -11.57 -3.91
N THR A 133 -2.75 -10.66 -2.97
CA THR A 133 -2.18 -10.74 -1.62
C THR A 133 -3.20 -10.42 -0.54
N ASP A 134 -3.08 -11.03 0.64
CA ASP A 134 -3.86 -10.65 1.82
C ASP A 134 -3.40 -9.29 2.34
N TYR A 135 -2.08 -9.06 2.34
CA TYR A 135 -1.46 -7.82 2.81
C TYR A 135 -0.31 -7.42 1.90
N SER A 136 -0.27 -6.14 1.55
CA SER A 136 0.83 -5.51 0.81
C SER A 136 1.85 -4.89 1.77
N ILE A 137 3.09 -4.78 1.33
CA ILE A 137 4.16 -4.09 2.06
C ILE A 137 3.75 -2.64 2.28
N GLY A 138 3.79 -2.18 3.53
CA GLY A 138 3.46 -0.81 3.93
C GLY A 138 2.08 -0.66 4.57
N PHE A 139 1.17 -1.61 4.35
CA PHE A 139 -0.19 -1.56 4.90
C PHE A 139 -0.20 -1.51 6.43
N PHE A 140 0.51 -2.40 7.11
CA PHE A 140 0.50 -2.43 8.57
C PHE A 140 1.17 -1.21 9.22
N THR A 141 2.15 -0.62 8.55
CA THR A 141 2.77 0.62 9.04
C THR A 141 1.79 1.79 8.90
N ALA A 142 1.10 1.90 7.76
CA ALA A 142 0.07 2.92 7.56
C ALA A 142 -1.10 2.74 8.54
N LEU A 143 -1.53 1.49 8.77
CA LEU A 143 -2.56 1.15 9.75
C LEU A 143 -2.18 1.60 11.17
N ASN A 144 -0.95 1.30 11.61
CA ASN A 144 -0.48 1.77 12.91
C ASN A 144 -0.45 3.30 13.00
N THR A 145 -0.04 3.99 11.93
CA THR A 145 -0.04 5.46 11.90
C THR A 145 -1.46 6.01 12.01
N ALA A 146 -2.44 5.40 11.32
CA ALA A 146 -3.84 5.79 11.42
C ALA A 146 -4.39 5.57 12.83
N VAL A 147 -4.19 4.39 13.42
CA VAL A 147 -4.63 4.06 14.79
C VAL A 147 -4.01 5.00 15.81
N GLU A 148 -2.69 5.19 15.79
CA GLU A 148 -1.99 6.12 16.70
C GLU A 148 -2.51 7.58 16.57
N SER A 149 -2.93 7.99 15.38
CA SER A 149 -3.51 9.32 15.14
C SER A 149 -4.94 9.41 15.68
N ILE A 150 -5.75 8.38 15.47
CA ILE A 150 -7.13 8.30 15.97
C ILE A 150 -7.14 8.28 17.51
N ASP A 151 -6.25 7.53 18.15
CA ASP A 151 -6.15 7.46 19.61
C ASP A 151 -5.86 8.86 20.21
N LYS A 152 -4.95 9.63 19.61
CA LYS A 152 -4.69 11.02 20.02
C LYS A 152 -5.90 11.94 19.84
N LEU A 153 -6.66 11.74 18.74
CA LEU A 153 -7.89 12.49 18.51
C LEU A 153 -8.99 12.10 19.50
N ARG A 154 -9.06 10.82 19.87
CA ARG A 154 -10.01 10.35 20.87
C ARG A 154 -9.76 10.98 22.24
N ASP A 155 -8.51 11.03 22.71
CA ASP A 155 -8.15 11.61 24.00
C ASP A 155 -8.66 13.05 24.12
N THR A 156 -8.48 13.85 23.07
CA THR A 156 -8.95 15.23 23.05
C THR A 156 -10.47 15.31 22.86
N SER A 157 -11.07 14.43 22.04
CA SER A 157 -12.52 14.39 21.83
C SER A 157 -13.28 14.01 23.10
N ASP A 158 -12.77 13.06 23.88
CA ASP A 158 -13.36 12.71 25.18
C ASP A 158 -13.26 13.85 26.19
N SER A 159 -12.12 14.53 26.24
CA SER A 159 -11.90 15.67 27.15
C SER A 159 -12.82 16.85 26.87
N HIS A 160 -13.13 17.11 25.61
CA HIS A 160 -13.94 18.25 25.17
C HIS A 160 -15.38 17.89 24.77
N GLN A 161 -15.78 16.62 24.87
CA GLN A 161 -17.09 16.12 24.47
C GLN A 161 -17.40 16.45 22.99
N ARG A 162 -16.51 16.01 22.07
CA ARG A 162 -16.55 16.34 20.65
C ARG A 162 -16.78 15.09 19.78
N CYS A 163 -17.30 15.33 18.57
CA CYS A 163 -17.24 14.37 17.49
C CYS A 163 -15.99 14.62 16.62
N SER A 164 -15.26 13.58 16.27
CA SER A 164 -14.14 13.65 15.31
C SER A 164 -14.48 12.87 14.06
N VAL A 165 -14.36 13.52 12.89
CA VAL A 165 -14.45 12.91 11.56
C VAL A 165 -13.04 12.80 10.99
N VAL A 166 -12.55 11.57 10.78
CA VAL A 166 -11.16 11.31 10.39
C VAL A 166 -11.12 10.68 9.00
N GLU A 167 -10.50 11.37 8.05
CA GLU A 167 -10.28 10.86 6.71
C GLU A 167 -8.99 10.05 6.65
N ILE A 168 -9.09 8.83 6.10
CA ILE A 168 -8.03 7.84 5.98
C ILE A 168 -7.81 7.55 4.48
N MET A 169 -6.56 7.38 4.05
CA MET A 169 -6.22 6.97 2.70
C MET A 169 -6.75 5.56 2.38
N GLY A 170 -6.76 5.18 1.10
CA GLY A 170 -7.20 3.85 0.65
C GLY A 170 -7.73 3.84 -0.79
N ARG A 171 -7.96 5.00 -1.38
CA ARG A 171 -8.53 5.17 -2.72
C ARG A 171 -9.87 4.46 -2.86
N SER A 172 -9.92 3.38 -3.67
CA SER A 172 -11.11 2.56 -3.92
C SER A 172 -11.18 1.31 -3.03
N CYS A 173 -10.28 1.18 -2.04
CA CYS A 173 -10.22 0.05 -1.11
C CYS A 173 -10.34 0.57 0.32
N GLY A 174 -11.34 0.10 1.03
CA GLY A 174 -11.62 0.50 2.40
C GLY A 174 -10.83 -0.26 3.47
N ASP A 175 -9.93 -1.19 3.11
CA ASP A 175 -9.22 -2.04 4.08
C ASP A 175 -8.53 -1.22 5.18
N LEU A 176 -7.83 -0.13 4.81
CA LEU A 176 -7.10 0.68 5.79
C LEU A 176 -8.06 1.36 6.78
N THR A 177 -9.15 1.95 6.28
CA THR A 177 -10.19 2.58 7.10
C THR A 177 -10.92 1.57 7.97
N LEU A 178 -11.27 0.41 7.39
CA LEU A 178 -11.96 -0.67 8.09
C LEU A 178 -11.14 -1.17 9.29
N TYR A 179 -9.89 -1.53 9.06
CA TYR A 179 -9.02 -2.05 10.13
C TYR A 179 -8.63 -0.96 11.14
N ALA A 180 -8.43 0.28 10.70
CA ALA A 180 -8.20 1.40 11.63
C ALA A 180 -9.41 1.67 12.51
N GLY A 181 -10.61 1.66 11.93
CA GLY A 181 -11.87 1.82 12.66
C GLY A 181 -12.14 0.69 13.66
N ILE A 182 -11.88 -0.57 13.27
CA ILE A 182 -11.97 -1.72 14.18
C ILE A 182 -10.98 -1.57 15.34
N ALA A 183 -9.71 -1.33 15.01
CA ALA A 183 -8.64 -1.26 16.03
C ALA A 183 -8.81 -0.09 16.99
N SER A 184 -9.39 1.00 16.52
CA SER A 184 -9.69 2.17 17.36
C SER A 184 -11.07 2.13 18.02
N GLY A 185 -11.94 1.17 17.70
CA GLY A 185 -13.32 1.12 18.23
C GLY A 185 -14.16 2.32 17.80
N SER A 186 -14.01 2.77 16.56
CA SER A 186 -14.78 3.90 16.03
C SER A 186 -16.26 3.55 15.91
N GLU A 187 -17.15 4.50 16.25
CA GLU A 187 -18.60 4.30 16.21
C GLU A 187 -19.14 4.14 14.79
N ILE A 188 -18.48 4.83 13.82
CA ILE A 188 -18.91 4.83 12.44
C ILE A 188 -17.69 4.61 11.55
N ILE A 189 -17.76 3.60 10.69
CA ILE A 189 -16.72 3.25 9.71
C ILE A 189 -17.36 3.29 8.33
N ILE A 190 -16.84 4.14 7.45
CA ILE A 190 -17.37 4.40 6.12
C ILE A 190 -16.29 4.07 5.09
N THR A 191 -16.60 3.14 4.21
CA THR A 191 -15.67 2.63 3.20
C THR A 191 -16.34 2.58 1.83
N PRO A 192 -15.58 2.55 0.72
CA PRO A 192 -16.15 2.40 -0.61
C PRO A 192 -17.06 1.17 -0.76
N GLU A 193 -16.76 0.09 -0.04
CA GLU A 193 -17.50 -1.16 -0.06
C GLU A 193 -18.88 -1.06 0.61
N THR A 194 -19.01 -0.19 1.64
CA THR A 194 -20.28 0.05 2.33
C THR A 194 -21.10 1.19 1.74
N GLY A 195 -20.45 2.03 0.94
CA GLY A 195 -21.05 3.28 0.46
C GLY A 195 -21.10 4.37 1.55
N PHE A 196 -21.63 5.52 1.19
CA PHE A 196 -21.79 6.68 2.07
C PHE A 196 -23.24 7.17 2.01
N ASP A 197 -23.87 7.20 3.18
CA ASP A 197 -25.18 7.82 3.39
C ASP A 197 -25.04 8.86 4.49
N GLU A 198 -25.16 10.14 4.13
CA GLU A 198 -24.97 11.28 5.00
C GLU A 198 -26.02 11.31 6.13
N ASP A 199 -27.28 11.04 5.79
CA ASP A 199 -28.37 11.09 6.75
C ASP A 199 -28.25 9.97 7.80
N GLU A 200 -27.81 8.75 7.39
CA GLU A 200 -27.52 7.66 8.31
C GLU A 200 -26.38 8.04 9.26
N VAL A 201 -25.32 8.67 8.77
CA VAL A 201 -24.19 9.10 9.62
C VAL A 201 -24.64 10.13 10.66
N ILE A 202 -25.38 11.15 10.23
CA ILE A 202 -25.89 12.21 11.14
C ILE A 202 -26.83 11.59 12.18
N GLU A 203 -27.76 10.72 11.78
CA GLU A 203 -28.67 10.06 12.71
C GLU A 203 -27.93 9.20 13.75
N ARG A 204 -26.89 8.47 13.34
CA ARG A 204 -26.08 7.63 14.24
C ARG A 204 -25.32 8.48 15.25
N VAL A 205 -24.68 9.58 14.82
CA VAL A 205 -24.01 10.52 15.74
C VAL A 205 -25.03 11.14 16.70
N SER A 206 -26.21 11.55 16.20
CA SER A 206 -27.29 12.09 17.03
C SER A 206 -27.74 11.09 18.10
N ARG A 207 -27.88 9.82 17.76
CA ARG A 207 -28.21 8.76 18.73
C ARG A 207 -27.12 8.59 19.80
N ALA A 208 -25.84 8.65 19.41
CA ALA A 208 -24.74 8.60 20.37
C ALA A 208 -24.79 9.78 21.34
N PHE A 209 -25.06 10.98 20.87
CA PHE A 209 -25.24 12.18 21.68
C PHE A 209 -26.40 12.04 22.68
N LYS A 210 -27.58 11.62 22.19
CA LYS A 210 -28.77 11.41 23.04
C LYS A 210 -28.58 10.35 24.13
N ARG A 211 -27.63 9.41 23.93
CA ARG A 211 -27.23 8.39 24.94
C ARG A 211 -26.15 8.91 25.90
N ASN A 212 -25.86 10.21 25.91
CA ASN A 212 -24.83 10.83 26.74
C ASN A 212 -23.42 10.27 26.52
N LYS A 213 -23.11 9.78 25.31
CA LYS A 213 -21.71 9.46 24.98
C LYS A 213 -20.88 10.75 25.00
N ARG A 214 -19.69 10.69 25.59
CA ARG A 214 -18.81 11.85 25.73
C ARG A 214 -18.12 12.26 24.42
N HIS A 215 -17.93 11.30 23.50
CA HIS A 215 -17.34 11.54 22.19
C HIS A 215 -17.96 10.63 21.13
N ALA A 216 -17.74 10.97 19.88
CA ALA A 216 -18.02 10.09 18.75
C ALA A 216 -16.85 10.16 17.75
N LEU A 217 -16.48 9.01 17.18
CA LEU A 217 -15.46 8.86 16.16
C LEU A 217 -16.07 8.33 14.86
N VAL A 218 -15.94 9.10 13.81
CA VAL A 218 -16.32 8.72 12.44
C VAL A 218 -15.03 8.57 11.65
N VAL A 219 -14.75 7.41 11.11
CA VAL A 219 -13.64 7.18 10.19
C VAL A 219 -14.17 6.94 8.79
N ILE A 220 -13.59 7.58 7.80
CA ILE A 220 -14.04 7.55 6.41
C ILE A 220 -12.87 7.44 5.44
N THR A 221 -13.03 6.64 4.40
CA THR A 221 -12.02 6.56 3.32
C THR A 221 -12.01 7.84 2.49
N GLU A 222 -10.84 8.26 2.05
CA GLU A 222 -10.65 9.45 1.20
C GLU A 222 -11.56 9.44 -0.04
N HIS A 223 -11.90 10.62 -0.54
CA HIS A 223 -12.70 10.83 -1.76
C HIS A 223 -14.17 10.39 -1.69
N MET A 224 -14.69 9.99 -0.55
CA MET A 224 -16.11 9.65 -0.42
C MET A 224 -17.01 10.87 -0.24
N THR A 225 -16.54 11.86 0.50
CA THR A 225 -17.22 13.15 0.70
C THR A 225 -16.24 14.21 1.19
N SER A 226 -16.68 15.46 1.25
CA SER A 226 -15.96 16.52 1.95
C SER A 226 -16.12 16.34 3.47
N VAL A 227 -15.08 15.86 4.14
CA VAL A 227 -15.13 15.64 5.60
C VAL A 227 -15.34 16.93 6.40
N SER A 228 -14.91 18.07 5.85
CA SER A 228 -15.16 19.38 6.47
C SER A 228 -16.62 19.78 6.41
N ASP A 229 -17.31 19.48 5.30
CA ASP A 229 -18.74 19.77 5.17
C ASP A 229 -19.58 18.78 5.98
N LEU A 230 -19.19 17.50 6.00
CA LEU A 230 -19.82 16.48 6.84
C LEU A 230 -19.72 16.89 8.33
N ALA A 231 -18.56 17.35 8.78
CA ALA A 231 -18.36 17.79 10.17
C ALA A 231 -19.30 18.94 10.54
N LYS A 232 -19.46 19.96 9.67
CA LYS A 232 -20.40 21.07 9.88
C LYS A 232 -21.84 20.59 10.00
N LYS A 233 -22.28 19.70 9.11
CA LYS A 233 -23.65 19.17 9.12
C LYS A 233 -23.94 18.35 10.37
N ILE A 234 -22.96 17.57 10.85
CA ILE A 234 -23.08 16.84 12.11
C ILE A 234 -23.21 17.83 13.28
N GLU A 235 -22.39 18.89 13.33
CA GLU A 235 -22.43 19.90 14.37
C GLU A 235 -23.79 20.63 14.39
N GLU A 236 -24.31 21.02 13.22
CA GLU A 236 -25.60 21.68 13.08
C GLU A 236 -26.80 20.81 13.51
N ALA A 237 -26.68 19.48 13.33
CA ALA A 237 -27.77 18.54 13.63
C ALA A 237 -27.74 17.96 15.04
N THR A 238 -26.62 18.06 15.76
CA THR A 238 -26.40 17.25 16.99
C THR A 238 -25.99 18.01 18.23
N ASP A 239 -25.67 19.28 18.17
CA ASP A 239 -25.00 20.08 19.22
C ASP A 239 -23.61 19.53 19.65
N PHE A 240 -23.09 18.46 19.03
CA PHE A 240 -21.71 18.04 19.20
C PHE A 240 -20.77 18.99 18.45
N GLU A 241 -19.87 19.65 19.16
CA GLU A 241 -18.75 20.31 18.48
C GLU A 241 -17.99 19.29 17.66
N THR A 242 -17.95 19.45 16.33
CA THR A 242 -17.43 18.44 15.42
C THR A 242 -16.19 18.95 14.68
N ARG A 243 -15.15 18.14 14.61
CA ARG A 243 -13.88 18.48 13.94
C ARG A 243 -13.51 17.43 12.90
N ALA A 244 -13.16 17.92 11.70
CA ALA A 244 -12.62 17.10 10.63
C ALA A 244 -11.09 17.07 10.71
N THR A 245 -10.52 15.88 10.48
CA THR A 245 -9.07 15.68 10.38
C THR A 245 -8.77 14.80 9.17
N VAL A 246 -7.96 15.31 8.23
CA VAL A 246 -7.45 14.56 7.08
C VAL A 246 -6.05 14.07 7.42
N LEU A 247 -5.87 12.76 7.56
CA LEU A 247 -4.55 12.19 7.86
C LEU A 247 -3.58 12.35 6.69
N GLY A 248 -4.07 12.14 5.46
CA GLY A 248 -3.28 12.37 4.26
C GLY A 248 -1.94 11.60 4.23
N HIS A 249 -0.92 12.24 3.66
CA HIS A 249 0.37 11.61 3.35
C HIS A 249 1.22 11.18 4.57
N ILE A 250 0.89 11.56 5.80
CA ILE A 250 1.61 11.02 6.98
C ILE A 250 1.50 9.48 7.06
N GLN A 251 0.44 8.91 6.48
CA GLN A 251 0.22 7.46 6.41
C GLN A 251 1.21 6.73 5.46
N ARG A 252 1.85 7.46 4.53
CA ARG A 252 2.85 6.88 3.61
C ARG A 252 4.25 6.83 4.20
N GLY A 253 4.50 7.58 5.27
CA GLY A 253 5.82 7.75 5.85
C GLY A 253 6.08 6.86 7.07
N GLY A 254 7.24 7.06 7.65
CA GLY A 254 7.65 6.44 8.89
C GLY A 254 8.47 5.17 8.75
N SER A 255 9.00 4.73 9.87
CA SER A 255 9.79 3.49 9.95
C SER A 255 8.87 2.27 9.80
N PRO A 256 9.13 1.36 8.85
CA PRO A 256 8.27 0.18 8.66
C PRO A 256 8.20 -0.65 9.93
N LYS A 257 6.98 -1.04 10.31
CA LYS A 257 6.72 -1.92 11.45
C LYS A 257 7.24 -3.34 11.13
N ALA A 258 7.38 -4.17 12.15
CA ALA A 258 8.04 -5.47 12.04
C ALA A 258 7.43 -6.35 10.94
N PHE A 259 6.10 -6.40 10.84
CA PHE A 259 5.42 -7.26 9.87
C PHE A 259 5.74 -6.86 8.42
N ASP A 260 5.73 -5.55 8.10
CA ASP A 260 6.09 -5.06 6.76
C ASP A 260 7.54 -5.40 6.38
N ARG A 261 8.47 -5.36 7.35
CA ARG A 261 9.86 -5.77 7.11
C ARG A 261 9.99 -7.27 6.86
N ILE A 262 9.21 -8.10 7.57
CA ILE A 262 9.22 -9.56 7.45
C ILE A 262 8.69 -9.95 6.07
N ILE A 263 7.46 -9.54 5.71
CA ILE A 263 6.87 -9.91 4.42
C ILE A 263 7.66 -9.35 3.23
N ALA A 264 8.23 -8.14 3.36
CA ALA A 264 9.12 -7.58 2.35
C ALA A 264 10.37 -8.44 2.14
N THR A 265 10.95 -8.96 3.23
CA THR A 265 12.14 -9.82 3.17
C THR A 265 11.80 -11.18 2.56
N GLU A 266 10.73 -11.82 2.99
CA GLU A 266 10.30 -13.14 2.53
C GLU A 266 9.93 -13.13 1.05
N MET A 267 9.04 -12.22 0.62
CA MET A 267 8.64 -12.12 -0.78
C MET A 267 9.84 -11.80 -1.68
N MET A 268 10.69 -10.85 -1.26
CA MET A 268 11.84 -10.48 -2.09
C MET A 268 12.88 -11.58 -2.18
N HIS A 269 13.14 -12.34 -1.10
CA HIS A 269 14.02 -13.48 -1.14
C HIS A 269 13.51 -14.54 -2.13
N HIS A 270 12.21 -14.81 -2.08
CA HIS A 270 11.56 -15.75 -2.99
C HIS A 270 11.60 -15.26 -4.45
N ALA A 271 11.36 -13.97 -4.69
CA ALA A 271 11.43 -13.35 -6.01
C ALA A 271 12.81 -13.49 -6.66
N VAL A 272 13.87 -13.21 -5.91
CA VAL A 272 15.25 -13.38 -6.40
C VAL A 272 15.55 -14.85 -6.69
N HIS A 273 15.09 -15.77 -5.83
CA HIS A 273 15.24 -17.22 -6.07
C HIS A 273 14.60 -17.62 -7.41
N LEU A 274 13.37 -17.19 -7.68
CA LEU A 274 12.67 -17.50 -8.93
C LEU A 274 13.45 -16.98 -10.15
N LEU A 275 13.84 -15.70 -10.18
CA LEU A 275 14.61 -15.14 -11.28
C LEU A 275 15.97 -15.82 -11.45
N SER A 276 16.60 -16.27 -10.35
CA SER A 276 17.86 -17.02 -10.43
C SER A 276 17.70 -18.35 -11.16
N LYS A 277 16.47 -18.92 -11.16
CA LYS A 277 16.07 -20.16 -11.83
C LYS A 277 15.38 -19.95 -13.19
N GLU A 278 15.40 -18.73 -13.73
CA GLU A 278 14.72 -18.36 -14.98
C GLU A 278 13.18 -18.50 -14.93
N ASN A 279 12.62 -18.50 -13.74
CA ASN A 279 11.18 -18.56 -13.52
C ASN A 279 10.66 -17.14 -13.26
N GLY A 280 10.30 -16.42 -14.32
CA GLY A 280 9.76 -15.07 -14.30
C GLY A 280 8.24 -15.01 -14.50
N ASP A 281 7.75 -13.81 -14.80
CA ASP A 281 6.36 -13.49 -15.17
C ASP A 281 5.35 -13.85 -14.08
N LYS A 282 5.73 -13.56 -12.82
CA LYS A 282 4.94 -13.83 -11.63
C LYS A 282 4.65 -12.54 -10.85
N ILE A 283 3.51 -12.55 -10.17
CA ILE A 283 3.22 -11.63 -9.07
C ILE A 283 3.20 -12.46 -7.78
N LEU A 284 3.98 -12.02 -6.80
CA LEU A 284 3.97 -12.64 -5.48
C LEU A 284 2.86 -12.07 -4.61
N GLY A 285 2.53 -12.78 -3.56
CA GLY A 285 1.61 -12.34 -2.52
C GLY A 285 1.84 -13.10 -1.22
N ILE A 286 1.12 -12.69 -0.19
CA ILE A 286 1.00 -13.40 1.07
C ILE A 286 -0.43 -13.94 1.16
N ARG A 287 -0.59 -15.25 1.38
CA ARG A 287 -1.87 -15.89 1.66
C ARG A 287 -1.72 -16.82 2.86
N GLY A 288 -2.52 -16.60 3.90
CA GLY A 288 -2.44 -17.41 5.11
C GLY A 288 -1.02 -17.49 5.69
N ASN A 289 -0.30 -16.38 5.76
CA ASN A 289 1.08 -16.24 6.24
C ASN A 289 2.14 -17.02 5.42
N ARG A 290 1.85 -17.32 4.14
CA ARG A 290 2.80 -17.96 3.22
C ARG A 290 2.96 -17.12 1.98
N VAL A 291 4.18 -17.11 1.43
CA VAL A 291 4.43 -16.53 0.11
C VAL A 291 3.78 -17.43 -0.93
N VAL A 292 3.01 -16.84 -1.82
CA VAL A 292 2.34 -17.49 -2.96
C VAL A 292 2.75 -16.82 -4.26
N GLU A 293 2.62 -17.56 -5.35
CA GLU A 293 2.95 -17.13 -6.70
C GLU A 293 1.71 -17.21 -7.59
N TYR A 294 1.51 -16.21 -8.42
CA TYR A 294 0.49 -16.21 -9.47
C TYR A 294 1.14 -15.81 -10.79
N ASP A 295 0.66 -16.36 -11.88
CA ASP A 295 1.00 -15.81 -13.20
C ASP A 295 0.54 -14.34 -13.28
N ILE A 296 1.33 -13.52 -13.97
CA ILE A 296 1.06 -12.08 -14.02
C ILE A 296 -0.32 -11.75 -14.62
N GLU A 297 -0.74 -12.50 -15.65
CA GLU A 297 -2.07 -12.32 -16.24
C GLU A 297 -3.17 -12.80 -15.28
N GLU A 298 -2.98 -13.90 -14.58
CA GLU A 298 -3.89 -14.38 -13.54
C GLU A 298 -4.04 -13.34 -12.43
N ALA A 299 -2.92 -12.88 -11.85
CA ALA A 299 -2.91 -11.92 -10.74
C ALA A 299 -3.63 -10.60 -11.08
N LEU A 300 -3.46 -10.13 -12.33
CA LEU A 300 -4.09 -8.88 -12.78
C LEU A 300 -5.60 -9.01 -13.05
N ASN A 301 -6.10 -10.22 -13.24
CA ASN A 301 -7.53 -10.50 -13.46
C ASN A 301 -8.27 -10.94 -12.19
N MET A 302 -7.55 -11.09 -11.07
CA MET A 302 -8.18 -11.41 -9.78
C MET A 302 -9.04 -10.26 -9.27
N SER A 303 -10.11 -10.62 -8.58
CA SER A 303 -10.90 -9.68 -7.77
C SER A 303 -10.41 -9.72 -6.32
N LYS A 304 -10.40 -8.57 -5.66
CA LYS A 304 -10.06 -8.52 -4.24
C LYS A 304 -11.17 -9.17 -3.42
N PRO A 305 -10.85 -10.09 -2.49
CA PRO A 305 -11.83 -10.66 -1.58
C PRO A 305 -12.47 -9.58 -0.71
N THR A 306 -13.79 -9.65 -0.54
CA THR A 306 -14.53 -8.79 0.37
C THR A 306 -14.19 -9.14 1.83
N ARG A 307 -14.31 -8.15 2.73
CA ARG A 307 -14.10 -8.32 4.17
C ARG A 307 -15.43 -8.58 4.90
N GLU A 308 -16.26 -9.46 4.36
CA GLU A 308 -17.62 -9.72 4.86
C GLU A 308 -17.64 -10.04 6.37
N LEU A 309 -16.70 -10.86 6.83
CA LEU A 309 -16.60 -11.21 8.25
C LEU A 309 -16.42 -9.97 9.13
N GLN A 310 -15.52 -9.06 8.74
CA GLN A 310 -15.23 -7.84 9.48
C GLN A 310 -16.42 -6.88 9.44
N TYR A 311 -17.07 -6.70 8.30
CA TYR A 311 -18.26 -5.86 8.17
C TYR A 311 -19.43 -6.42 9.00
N ASN A 312 -19.65 -7.72 8.97
CA ASN A 312 -20.68 -8.37 9.80
C ASN A 312 -20.40 -8.23 11.30
N MET A 313 -19.14 -8.38 11.70
CA MET A 313 -18.72 -8.16 13.09
C MET A 313 -19.01 -6.73 13.56
N ILE A 314 -18.62 -5.73 12.75
CA ILE A 314 -18.88 -4.33 13.07
C ILE A 314 -20.37 -4.07 13.18
N ALA A 315 -21.18 -4.62 12.27
CA ALA A 315 -22.64 -4.47 12.32
C ALA A 315 -23.24 -5.01 13.63
N GLN A 316 -22.66 -6.06 14.19
CA GLN A 316 -23.08 -6.63 15.49
C GLN A 316 -22.58 -5.84 16.70
N LEU A 317 -21.45 -5.14 16.58
CA LEU A 317 -20.83 -4.37 17.66
C LEU A 317 -21.29 -2.89 17.68
N LYS A 318 -22.26 -2.53 16.86
CA LYS A 318 -22.73 -1.14 16.67
C LYS A 318 -23.55 -0.54 17.79
N ASP A 319 -23.86 -1.25 18.88
CA ASP A 319 -24.78 -0.77 19.95
C ASP A 319 -24.08 -0.17 21.16
#